data_6c6325032c261326cde7a2ee91451b4b
#
_entry.id   6c6325032c261326cde7a2ee91451b4b
#
_cell.length_a   1.000
_cell.length_b   1.000
_cell.length_c   1.000
_cell.angle_alpha   90.00
_cell.angle_beta   90.00
_cell.angle_gamma   90.00
#
_symmetry.space_group_name_H-M   'P 1'
#
loop_
_entity.id
_entity.type
_entity.pdbx_description
1 polymer ?
#
loop_
_entity_poly.entity_id
_entity_poly.type
_entity_poly.pdbx_seq_one_letter_code
_entity_poly.pdbx_strand_id
1 'polypeptide(L)'
;MGMYLMRSIGKEGMYKSDLPDFMVFLDWKELPWYWYGFDHFSISLLAILVLPGLFAFVFGYFAFRSRIKGVYFAIITQAMTYALMLLFFRNDTGFGGNNGLTDFKRILGYSLQEPSTKMSLFIITAIVLFLSYILSRYIVKSKLGRVLTAIRDVESRVMFSGYNTLNYKLFIWTLSAFLCGIAGALYVPQVGIINPSEMQPANSIEMAIWVAVGGRGTLVGAILGAGLINVAKSWFTVAAPDYWLYFLGVLFISVTLFLPKGLIGIFDRFSSQNKNKKL
;
A
#
# COMPACT_ATOMS: atom_id res chain seq x y z
N MET A 1 2.86 -2.75 12.96
CA MET A 1 2.13 -1.70 13.70
C MET A 1 0.94 -2.28 14.47
N GLY A 2 0.00 -3.01 13.86
CA GLY A 2 -1.15 -3.57 14.58
C GLY A 2 -0.77 -4.41 15.82
N MET A 3 0.23 -5.27 15.71
CA MET A 3 0.73 -6.06 16.86
C MET A 3 1.24 -5.16 18.00
N TYR A 4 1.98 -4.09 17.68
CA TYR A 4 2.41 -3.12 18.68
C TYR A 4 1.22 -2.43 19.37
N LEU A 5 0.25 -1.96 18.58
CA LEU A 5 -0.93 -1.29 19.13
C LEU A 5 -1.74 -2.22 20.04
N MET A 6 -1.89 -3.50 19.68
CA MET A 6 -2.55 -4.50 20.53
C MET A 6 -1.75 -4.77 21.82
N ARG A 7 -0.43 -4.85 21.73
CA ARG A 7 0.44 -5.05 22.91
C ARG A 7 0.50 -3.83 23.80
N SER A 8 0.42 -2.62 23.25
CA SER A 8 0.45 -1.37 24.00
C SER A 8 -0.79 -1.15 24.88
N ILE A 9 -1.89 -1.89 24.67
CA ILE A 9 -3.08 -1.86 25.50
C ILE A 9 -2.80 -2.49 26.87
N GLY A 10 -1.99 -3.56 26.93
CA GLY A 10 -1.65 -4.27 28.17
C GLY A 10 -2.91 -4.66 28.99
N LYS A 11 -2.87 -4.41 30.28
CA LYS A 11 -3.99 -4.70 31.21
C LYS A 11 -5.20 -3.76 31.09
N GLU A 12 -5.17 -2.79 30.20
CA GLU A 12 -6.32 -1.90 29.93
C GLU A 12 -7.33 -2.52 28.96
N GLY A 13 -7.04 -3.71 28.44
CA GLY A 13 -7.93 -4.48 27.60
C GLY A 13 -9.18 -4.97 28.34
N MET A 14 -10.16 -5.48 27.61
CA MET A 14 -11.43 -5.97 28.13
C MET A 14 -11.24 -7.10 29.17
N TYR A 15 -10.27 -7.98 28.94
CA TYR A 15 -9.99 -9.12 29.80
C TYR A 15 -8.89 -8.87 30.84
N LYS A 16 -8.29 -7.65 30.89
CA LYS A 16 -7.26 -7.24 31.85
C LYS A 16 -6.07 -8.23 31.94
N SER A 17 -5.74 -8.87 30.85
CA SER A 17 -4.65 -9.84 30.73
C SER A 17 -3.44 -9.25 30.03
N ASP A 18 -2.29 -9.94 30.12
CA ASP A 18 -1.09 -9.56 29.35
C ASP A 18 -1.15 -10.02 27.89
N LEU A 19 -2.18 -10.82 27.53
CA LEU A 19 -2.46 -11.25 26.18
C LEU A 19 -3.41 -10.26 25.48
N PRO A 20 -3.29 -10.06 24.16
CA PRO A 20 -4.29 -9.35 23.37
C PRO A 20 -5.68 -9.94 23.55
N ASP A 21 -6.73 -9.10 23.63
CA ASP A 21 -8.09 -9.51 23.93
C ASP A 21 -8.61 -10.61 22.99
N PHE A 22 -8.29 -10.56 21.71
CA PHE A 22 -8.71 -11.59 20.76
C PHE A 22 -8.07 -12.97 21.03
N MET A 23 -6.84 -13.00 21.59
CA MET A 23 -6.18 -14.24 21.95
C MET A 23 -6.85 -14.86 23.17
N VAL A 24 -7.24 -14.04 24.15
CA VAL A 24 -7.99 -14.50 25.32
C VAL A 24 -9.35 -15.07 24.89
N PHE A 25 -10.04 -14.40 23.97
CA PHE A 25 -11.31 -14.86 23.40
C PHE A 25 -11.15 -16.22 22.67
N LEU A 26 -10.01 -16.46 22.04
CA LEU A 26 -9.69 -17.71 21.34
C LEU A 26 -9.04 -18.78 22.27
N ASP A 27 -9.09 -18.57 23.59
CA ASP A 27 -8.55 -19.49 24.61
C ASP A 27 -7.04 -19.79 24.48
N TRP A 28 -6.27 -18.79 24.00
CA TRP A 28 -4.83 -18.88 23.97
C TRP A 28 -4.27 -18.71 25.39
N LYS A 29 -3.39 -19.65 25.80
CA LYS A 29 -2.78 -19.63 27.15
C LYS A 29 -1.48 -18.86 27.20
N GLU A 30 -0.76 -18.79 26.08
CA GLU A 30 0.56 -18.19 26.01
C GLU A 30 0.69 -17.32 24.74
N LEU A 31 1.56 -16.31 24.82
CA LEU A 31 1.87 -15.46 23.70
C LEU A 31 2.77 -16.22 22.69
N PRO A 32 2.44 -16.27 21.41
CA PRO A 32 3.30 -16.87 20.40
C PRO A 32 4.67 -16.20 20.33
N TRP A 33 5.72 -16.97 20.05
CA TRP A 33 7.09 -16.47 20.01
C TRP A 33 7.31 -15.28 19.05
N TYR A 34 6.58 -15.22 17.94
CA TYR A 34 6.67 -14.14 16.95
C TYR A 34 5.97 -12.85 17.40
N TRP A 35 5.29 -12.82 18.54
CA TRP A 35 4.73 -11.64 19.18
C TRP A 35 5.68 -11.01 20.20
N TYR A 36 6.72 -11.74 20.63
CA TYR A 36 7.69 -11.22 21.59
C TYR A 36 8.42 -10.00 21.00
N GLY A 37 8.58 -8.96 21.82
CA GLY A 37 9.26 -7.73 21.45
C GLY A 37 8.35 -6.67 20.80
N PHE A 38 7.14 -7.00 20.34
CA PHE A 38 6.21 -6.00 19.77
C PHE A 38 5.55 -5.09 20.82
N ASP A 39 5.89 -5.19 22.09
CA ASP A 39 5.69 -4.20 23.13
C ASP A 39 6.60 -2.96 22.96
N HIS A 40 7.76 -3.12 22.31
CA HIS A 40 8.65 -2.01 22.00
C HIS A 40 8.38 -1.40 20.63
N PHE A 41 8.17 -0.08 20.60
CA PHE A 41 7.93 0.65 19.35
C PHE A 41 9.09 0.53 18.35
N SER A 42 10.34 0.52 18.85
CA SER A 42 11.55 0.41 18.02
C SER A 42 11.60 -0.90 17.23
N ILE A 43 11.22 -2.03 17.86
CA ILE A 43 11.17 -3.34 17.20
C ILE A 43 10.06 -3.34 16.14
N SER A 44 8.91 -2.77 16.47
CA SER A 44 7.80 -2.63 15.51
C SER A 44 8.19 -1.77 14.31
N LEU A 45 8.89 -0.67 14.53
CA LEU A 45 9.38 0.20 13.47
C LEU A 45 10.38 -0.55 12.56
N LEU A 46 11.31 -1.29 13.15
CA LEU A 46 12.26 -2.10 12.40
C LEU A 46 11.54 -3.18 11.59
N ALA A 47 10.56 -3.85 12.17
CA ALA A 47 9.75 -4.85 11.47
C ALA A 47 8.96 -4.25 10.30
N ILE A 48 8.38 -3.06 10.46
CA ILE A 48 7.68 -2.33 9.39
C ILE A 48 8.60 -2.02 8.21
N LEU A 49 9.86 -1.68 8.50
CA LEU A 49 10.83 -1.40 7.47
C LEU A 49 11.37 -2.67 6.81
N VAL A 50 11.71 -3.68 7.58
CA VAL A 50 12.43 -4.87 7.09
C VAL A 50 11.51 -5.90 6.47
N LEU A 51 10.39 -6.26 7.13
CA LEU A 51 9.58 -7.40 6.69
C LEU A 51 8.96 -7.23 5.30
N PRO A 52 8.29 -6.11 4.96
CA PRO A 52 7.73 -5.94 3.62
C PRO A 52 8.83 -5.89 2.54
N GLY A 53 9.95 -5.22 2.84
CA GLY A 53 11.08 -5.14 1.94
C GLY A 53 11.73 -6.49 1.70
N LEU A 54 11.99 -7.27 2.74
CA LEU A 54 12.57 -8.60 2.64
C LEU A 54 11.66 -9.57 1.87
N PHE A 55 10.36 -9.56 2.19
CA PHE A 55 9.38 -10.39 1.49
C PHE A 55 9.32 -10.03 0.01
N ALA A 56 9.25 -8.74 -0.32
CA ALA A 56 9.25 -8.27 -1.70
C ALA A 56 10.56 -8.59 -2.42
N PHE A 57 11.72 -8.48 -1.72
CA PHE A 57 13.01 -8.82 -2.28
C PHE A 57 13.07 -10.31 -2.66
N VAL A 58 12.72 -11.20 -1.75
CA VAL A 58 12.75 -12.66 -1.97
C VAL A 58 11.82 -13.03 -3.11
N PHE A 59 10.54 -12.61 -3.04
CA PHE A 59 9.58 -12.89 -4.10
C PHE A 59 10.01 -12.30 -5.45
N GLY A 60 10.40 -11.03 -5.46
CA GLY A 60 10.83 -10.32 -6.66
C GLY A 60 12.07 -10.95 -7.30
N TYR A 61 13.02 -11.41 -6.49
CA TYR A 61 14.22 -12.08 -6.99
C TYR A 61 13.85 -13.34 -7.80
N PHE A 62 13.02 -14.22 -7.25
CA PHE A 62 12.58 -15.44 -7.96
C PHE A 62 11.73 -15.12 -9.19
N ALA A 63 10.78 -14.20 -9.07
CA ALA A 63 9.89 -13.84 -10.17
C ALA A 63 10.62 -13.18 -11.33
N PHE A 64 11.52 -12.23 -11.07
CA PHE A 64 12.27 -11.55 -12.14
C PHE A 64 13.38 -12.43 -12.71
N ARG A 65 14.01 -13.29 -11.92
CA ARG A 65 14.99 -14.27 -12.39
C ARG A 65 14.36 -15.29 -13.32
N SER A 66 13.13 -15.72 -13.04
CA SER A 66 12.36 -16.64 -13.90
C SER A 66 11.83 -15.95 -15.17
N ARG A 67 12.12 -14.66 -15.39
CA ARG A 67 11.68 -13.86 -16.56
C ARG A 67 10.16 -13.84 -16.75
N ILE A 68 9.40 -14.06 -15.70
CA ILE A 68 7.94 -13.96 -15.72
C ILE A 68 7.54 -12.52 -15.99
N LYS A 69 6.65 -12.30 -16.97
CA LYS A 69 6.24 -10.96 -17.42
C LYS A 69 4.73 -10.88 -17.67
N GLY A 70 4.22 -9.64 -17.68
CA GLY A 70 2.85 -9.34 -18.09
C GLY A 70 1.81 -10.03 -17.22
N VAL A 71 0.84 -10.65 -17.87
CA VAL A 71 -0.33 -11.25 -17.22
C VAL A 71 0.05 -12.35 -16.23
N TYR A 72 1.03 -13.18 -16.55
CA TYR A 72 1.48 -14.24 -15.64
C TYR A 72 2.06 -13.68 -14.33
N PHE A 73 2.81 -12.59 -14.41
CA PHE A 73 3.32 -11.91 -13.19
C PHE A 73 2.16 -11.39 -12.34
N ALA A 74 1.16 -10.77 -12.97
CA ALA A 74 -0.02 -10.28 -12.26
C ALA A 74 -0.81 -11.41 -11.59
N ILE A 75 -1.01 -12.55 -12.28
CA ILE A 75 -1.72 -13.71 -11.72
C ILE A 75 -0.97 -14.27 -10.51
N ILE A 76 0.35 -14.46 -10.60
CA ILE A 76 1.15 -15.05 -9.52
C ILE A 76 1.15 -14.12 -8.29
N THR A 77 1.29 -12.80 -8.48
CA THR A 77 1.24 -11.85 -7.36
C THR A 77 -0.12 -11.84 -6.68
N GLN A 78 -1.21 -11.88 -7.44
CA GLN A 78 -2.57 -11.94 -6.89
C GLN A 78 -2.82 -13.26 -6.18
N ALA A 79 -2.41 -14.39 -6.75
CA ALA A 79 -2.54 -15.70 -6.12
C ALA A 79 -1.77 -15.77 -4.79
N MET A 80 -0.55 -15.23 -4.74
CA MET A 80 0.25 -15.15 -3.52
C MET A 80 -0.45 -14.29 -2.45
N THR A 81 -0.95 -13.12 -2.83
CA THR A 81 -1.65 -12.23 -1.91
C THR A 81 -2.92 -12.90 -1.36
N TYR A 82 -3.66 -13.59 -2.21
CA TYR A 82 -4.86 -14.32 -1.81
C TYR A 82 -4.54 -15.49 -0.87
N ALA A 83 -3.47 -16.23 -1.15
CA ALA A 83 -3.01 -17.32 -0.27
C ALA A 83 -2.61 -16.80 1.11
N LEU A 84 -1.90 -15.66 1.20
CA LEU A 84 -1.57 -15.01 2.46
C LEU A 84 -2.81 -14.50 3.18
N MET A 85 -3.78 -13.94 2.47
CA MET A 85 -5.06 -13.55 3.05
C MET A 85 -5.76 -14.73 3.71
N LEU A 86 -5.87 -15.87 3.03
CA LEU A 86 -6.47 -17.08 3.58
C LEU A 86 -5.70 -17.61 4.79
N LEU A 87 -4.36 -17.52 4.77
CA LEU A 87 -3.55 -17.88 5.92
C LEU A 87 -3.89 -17.02 7.14
N PHE A 88 -4.00 -15.70 6.97
CA PHE A 88 -4.31 -14.79 8.06
C PHE A 88 -5.77 -14.85 8.53
N PHE A 89 -6.70 -15.35 7.72
CA PHE A 89 -8.06 -15.62 8.17
C PHE A 89 -8.19 -16.77 9.17
N ARG A 90 -7.17 -17.61 9.25
CA ARG A 90 -7.17 -18.70 10.23
C ARG A 90 -6.94 -18.17 11.63
N ASN A 91 -7.78 -18.54 12.58
CA ASN A 91 -7.69 -18.11 13.98
C ASN A 91 -6.43 -18.64 14.70
N ASP A 92 -5.92 -19.78 14.25
CA ASP A 92 -4.74 -20.45 14.82
C ASP A 92 -3.41 -19.79 14.41
N THR A 93 -3.44 -18.81 13.52
CA THR A 93 -2.25 -18.03 13.13
C THR A 93 -1.90 -16.88 14.07
N GLY A 94 -2.76 -16.56 15.06
CA GLY A 94 -2.51 -15.49 16.02
C GLY A 94 -2.54 -14.07 15.44
N PHE A 95 -3.20 -13.84 14.29
CA PHE A 95 -3.36 -12.52 13.67
C PHE A 95 -4.80 -12.00 13.72
N GLY A 96 -5.61 -12.51 14.66
CA GLY A 96 -7.00 -12.06 14.84
C GLY A 96 -8.02 -12.71 13.91
N GLY A 97 -7.59 -13.56 12.97
CA GLY A 97 -8.49 -14.29 12.07
C GLY A 97 -9.44 -13.37 11.31
N ASN A 98 -10.73 -13.75 11.23
CA ASN A 98 -11.75 -12.99 10.51
C ASN A 98 -11.99 -11.58 11.08
N ASN A 99 -11.87 -11.40 12.40
CA ASN A 99 -12.06 -10.10 13.04
C ASN A 99 -10.83 -9.19 12.90
N GLY A 100 -9.67 -9.75 12.62
CA GLY A 100 -8.43 -9.02 12.52
C GLY A 100 -7.97 -8.44 13.87
N LEU A 101 -7.18 -7.38 13.80
CA LEU A 101 -6.70 -6.63 14.96
C LEU A 101 -7.52 -5.35 15.08
N THR A 102 -8.18 -5.16 16.22
CA THR A 102 -9.15 -4.08 16.46
C THR A 102 -8.94 -3.46 17.82
N ASP A 103 -9.72 -2.42 18.14
CA ASP A 103 -9.75 -1.76 19.45
C ASP A 103 -8.39 -1.17 19.87
N PHE A 104 -7.70 -0.51 18.93
CA PHE A 104 -6.47 0.21 19.24
C PHE A 104 -6.76 1.43 20.10
N LYS A 105 -6.19 1.47 21.31
CA LYS A 105 -6.46 2.55 22.29
C LYS A 105 -5.39 3.61 22.31
N ARG A 106 -4.10 3.19 22.26
CA ARG A 106 -2.97 4.09 22.46
C ARG A 106 -1.84 3.83 21.47
N ILE A 107 -1.11 4.90 21.17
CA ILE A 107 0.17 4.87 20.46
C ILE A 107 1.19 5.71 21.24
N LEU A 108 2.33 5.14 21.61
CA LEU A 108 3.39 5.81 22.39
C LEU A 108 2.85 6.49 23.68
N GLY A 109 1.83 5.90 24.32
CA GLY A 109 1.19 6.45 25.51
C GLY A 109 0.05 7.46 25.25
N TYR A 110 -0.08 7.97 24.03
CA TYR A 110 -1.15 8.91 23.65
C TYR A 110 -2.40 8.17 23.21
N SER A 111 -3.57 8.65 23.62
CA SER A 111 -4.86 8.08 23.21
C SER A 111 -5.14 8.36 21.74
N LEU A 112 -5.51 7.32 20.97
CA LEU A 112 -5.91 7.46 19.57
C LEU A 112 -7.28 8.15 19.38
N GLN A 113 -8.07 8.25 20.45
CA GLN A 113 -9.37 8.94 20.43
C GLN A 113 -9.20 10.47 20.47
N GLU A 114 -8.06 10.94 20.95
CA GLU A 114 -7.82 12.37 21.18
C GLU A 114 -7.62 13.12 19.84
N PRO A 115 -8.30 14.27 19.65
CA PRO A 115 -8.17 15.07 18.42
C PRO A 115 -6.73 15.50 18.12
N SER A 116 -5.94 15.79 19.14
CA SER A 116 -4.52 16.16 19.02
C SER A 116 -3.68 15.05 18.42
N THR A 117 -3.91 13.79 18.85
CA THR A 117 -3.23 12.60 18.33
C THR A 117 -3.63 12.32 16.88
N LYS A 118 -4.92 12.44 16.55
CA LYS A 118 -5.41 12.30 15.16
C LYS A 118 -4.80 13.33 14.24
N MET A 119 -4.72 14.59 14.67
CA MET A 119 -4.09 15.66 13.90
C MET A 119 -2.60 15.42 13.70
N SER A 120 -1.90 14.96 14.74
CA SER A 120 -0.47 14.62 14.65
C SER A 120 -0.21 13.47 13.67
N LEU A 121 -1.03 12.42 13.69
CA LEU A 121 -0.95 11.31 12.75
C LEU A 121 -1.20 11.76 11.31
N PHE A 122 -2.18 12.65 11.09
CA PHE A 122 -2.44 13.25 9.78
C PHE A 122 -1.24 14.04 9.27
N ILE A 123 -0.64 14.91 10.11
CA ILE A 123 0.53 15.71 9.75
C ILE A 123 1.72 14.80 9.41
N ILE A 124 1.98 13.77 10.23
CA ILE A 124 3.05 12.80 9.96
C ILE A 124 2.82 12.09 8.62
N THR A 125 1.59 11.68 8.33
CA THR A 125 1.24 11.04 7.07
C THR A 125 1.46 11.97 5.88
N ALA A 126 1.09 13.24 5.99
CA ALA A 126 1.32 14.25 4.96
C ALA A 126 2.82 14.49 4.72
N ILE A 127 3.63 14.55 5.78
CA ILE A 127 5.08 14.68 5.68
C ILE A 127 5.69 13.44 4.99
N VAL A 128 5.29 12.25 5.40
CA VAL A 128 5.79 10.99 4.79
C VAL A 128 5.39 10.90 3.31
N LEU A 129 4.18 11.30 2.94
CA LEU A 129 3.75 11.37 1.55
C LEU A 129 4.63 12.35 0.75
N PHE A 130 4.90 13.53 1.30
CA PHE A 130 5.75 14.55 0.66
C PHE A 130 7.19 14.05 0.47
N LEU A 131 7.78 13.43 1.50
CA LEU A 131 9.11 12.83 1.41
C LEU A 131 9.17 11.68 0.40
N SER A 132 8.15 10.83 0.37
CA SER A 132 8.01 9.74 -0.61
C SER A 132 7.91 10.28 -2.04
N TYR A 133 7.20 11.39 -2.24
CA TYR A 133 7.12 12.09 -3.52
C TYR A 133 8.48 12.65 -3.95
N ILE A 134 9.20 13.33 -3.05
CA ILE A 134 10.54 13.86 -3.33
C ILE A 134 11.50 12.74 -3.70
N LEU A 135 11.53 11.65 -2.91
CA LEU A 135 12.36 10.49 -3.17
C LEU A 135 12.07 9.88 -4.54
N SER A 136 10.79 9.65 -4.85
CA SER A 136 10.37 9.10 -6.13
C SER A 136 10.75 10.02 -7.30
N ARG A 137 10.56 11.33 -7.14
CA ARG A 137 10.95 12.34 -8.14
C ARG A 137 12.47 12.39 -8.36
N TYR A 138 13.25 12.28 -7.29
CA TYR A 138 14.71 12.21 -7.37
C TYR A 138 15.16 10.96 -8.15
N ILE A 139 14.60 9.80 -7.83
CA ILE A 139 14.90 8.54 -8.53
C ILE A 139 14.54 8.63 -10.02
N VAL A 140 13.34 9.09 -10.35
CA VAL A 140 12.88 9.20 -11.75
C VAL A 140 13.77 10.12 -12.57
N LYS A 141 14.27 11.23 -11.98
CA LYS A 141 15.16 12.16 -12.67
C LYS A 141 16.62 11.73 -12.74
N SER A 142 17.02 10.73 -11.96
CA SER A 142 18.40 10.23 -11.88
C SER A 142 18.80 9.39 -13.11
N LYS A 143 20.08 8.98 -13.17
CA LYS A 143 20.58 8.02 -14.16
C LYS A 143 19.83 6.67 -14.04
N LEU A 144 19.52 6.24 -12.81
CA LEU A 144 18.75 5.04 -12.52
C LEU A 144 17.35 5.12 -13.15
N GLY A 145 16.65 6.25 -13.01
CA GLY A 145 15.33 6.45 -13.63
C GLY A 145 15.34 6.35 -15.15
N ARG A 146 16.40 6.86 -15.79
CA ARG A 146 16.57 6.71 -17.26
C ARG A 146 16.76 5.26 -17.69
N VAL A 147 17.55 4.49 -16.96
CA VAL A 147 17.72 3.05 -17.22
C VAL A 147 16.40 2.30 -17.01
N LEU A 148 15.66 2.59 -15.95
CA LEU A 148 14.35 2.00 -15.67
C LEU A 148 13.32 2.31 -16.78
N THR A 149 13.34 3.53 -17.31
CA THR A 149 12.47 3.91 -18.43
C THR A 149 12.86 3.11 -19.68
N ALA A 150 14.14 2.97 -19.97
CA ALA A 150 14.61 2.15 -21.09
C ALA A 150 14.24 0.65 -20.93
N ILE A 151 14.32 0.11 -19.70
CA ILE A 151 13.87 -1.26 -19.39
C ILE A 151 12.37 -1.42 -19.63
N ARG A 152 11.56 -0.45 -19.22
CA ARG A 152 10.11 -0.43 -19.43
C ARG A 152 9.77 -0.46 -20.92
N ASP A 153 10.48 0.34 -21.73
CA ASP A 153 10.17 0.52 -23.13
C ASP A 153 10.67 -0.69 -23.96
N VAL A 154 11.94 -1.08 -23.83
CA VAL A 154 12.51 -2.23 -24.54
C VAL A 154 13.60 -2.93 -23.73
N GLU A 155 13.21 -3.83 -22.84
CA GLU A 155 14.09 -4.55 -21.92
C GLU A 155 15.23 -5.31 -22.62
N SER A 156 14.94 -5.95 -23.76
CA SER A 156 15.95 -6.72 -24.50
C SER A 156 17.12 -5.85 -24.96
N ARG A 157 16.87 -4.65 -25.46
CA ARG A 157 17.93 -3.73 -25.89
C ARG A 157 18.84 -3.32 -24.73
N VAL A 158 18.26 -3.09 -23.54
CA VAL A 158 19.02 -2.74 -22.35
C VAL A 158 19.93 -3.90 -21.91
N MET A 159 19.44 -5.14 -22.00
CA MET A 159 20.27 -6.33 -21.73
C MET A 159 21.41 -6.49 -22.73
N PHE A 160 21.17 -6.27 -24.02
CA PHE A 160 22.24 -6.31 -25.04
C PHE A 160 23.29 -5.21 -24.84
N SER A 161 22.94 -4.10 -24.21
CA SER A 161 23.87 -3.03 -23.81
C SER A 161 24.66 -3.34 -22.53
N GLY A 162 24.58 -4.57 -22.01
CA GLY A 162 25.36 -5.04 -20.84
C GLY A 162 24.74 -4.73 -19.49
N TYR A 163 23.53 -4.15 -19.39
CA TYR A 163 22.90 -3.86 -18.11
C TYR A 163 22.19 -5.08 -17.55
N ASN A 164 22.36 -5.36 -16.25
CA ASN A 164 21.62 -6.39 -15.54
C ASN A 164 20.24 -5.88 -15.13
N THR A 165 19.21 -6.10 -15.97
CA THR A 165 17.86 -5.59 -15.76
C THR A 165 17.20 -6.12 -14.49
N LEU A 166 17.61 -7.32 -14.02
CA LEU A 166 17.08 -7.93 -12.79
C LEU A 166 17.33 -7.03 -11.56
N ASN A 167 18.56 -6.54 -11.38
CA ASN A 167 18.92 -5.74 -10.22
C ASN A 167 18.15 -4.40 -10.18
N TYR A 168 17.94 -3.77 -11.34
CA TYR A 168 17.17 -2.52 -11.43
C TYR A 168 15.69 -2.73 -11.08
N LYS A 169 15.07 -3.77 -11.61
CA LYS A 169 13.69 -4.12 -11.28
C LYS A 169 13.53 -4.48 -9.81
N LEU A 170 14.43 -5.31 -9.30
CA LEU A 170 14.40 -5.77 -7.91
C LEU A 170 14.54 -4.60 -6.94
N PHE A 171 15.45 -3.66 -7.23
CA PHE A 171 15.63 -2.46 -6.40
C PHE A 171 14.34 -1.63 -6.30
N ILE A 172 13.70 -1.31 -7.44
CA ILE A 172 12.47 -0.50 -7.43
C ILE A 172 11.30 -1.25 -6.80
N TRP A 173 11.20 -2.55 -7.05
CA TRP A 173 10.19 -3.40 -6.46
C TRP A 173 10.30 -3.43 -4.92
N THR A 174 11.50 -3.65 -4.39
CA THR A 174 11.77 -3.66 -2.96
C THR A 174 11.55 -2.28 -2.34
N LEU A 175 12.01 -1.22 -2.99
CA LEU A 175 11.79 0.16 -2.53
C LEU A 175 10.29 0.50 -2.46
N SER A 176 9.51 0.10 -3.46
CA SER A 176 8.05 0.27 -3.45
C SER A 176 7.41 -0.45 -2.26
N ALA A 177 7.84 -1.68 -1.97
CA ALA A 177 7.35 -2.43 -0.81
C ALA A 177 7.70 -1.77 0.53
N PHE A 178 8.88 -1.16 0.64
CA PHE A 178 9.25 -0.34 1.78
C PHE A 178 8.28 0.81 2.00
N LEU A 179 8.00 1.58 0.95
CA LEU A 179 7.08 2.71 1.02
C LEU A 179 5.65 2.25 1.37
N CYS A 180 5.21 1.12 0.80
CA CYS A 180 3.93 0.52 1.15
C CYS A 180 3.87 0.07 2.62
N GLY A 181 4.97 -0.50 3.15
CA GLY A 181 5.07 -0.89 4.56
C GLY A 181 4.90 0.31 5.50
N ILE A 182 5.56 1.42 5.20
CA ILE A 182 5.42 2.68 5.96
C ILE A 182 3.99 3.23 5.85
N ALA A 183 3.41 3.24 4.65
CA ALA A 183 2.04 3.69 4.44
C ALA A 183 1.03 2.83 5.24
N GLY A 184 1.17 1.50 5.21
CA GLY A 184 0.35 0.59 6.01
C GLY A 184 0.51 0.80 7.51
N ALA A 185 1.71 1.11 7.99
CA ALA A 185 1.95 1.41 9.40
C ALA A 185 1.26 2.69 9.88
N LEU A 186 1.12 3.68 9.00
CA LEU A 186 0.40 4.93 9.29
C LEU A 186 -1.12 4.78 9.12
N TYR A 187 -1.55 3.86 8.25
CA TYR A 187 -2.96 3.56 8.02
C TYR A 187 -3.63 2.94 9.25
N VAL A 188 -2.98 1.92 9.85
CA VAL A 188 -3.54 1.12 10.95
C VAL A 188 -4.04 1.96 12.14
N PRO A 189 -3.25 2.89 12.73
CA PRO A 189 -3.72 3.69 13.88
C PRO A 189 -4.80 4.71 13.51
N GLN A 190 -4.91 5.10 12.25
CA GLN A 190 -5.91 6.07 11.80
C GLN A 190 -7.28 5.44 11.52
N VAL A 191 -7.27 4.21 11.00
CA VAL A 191 -8.51 3.46 10.71
C VAL A 191 -9.04 2.74 11.96
N GLY A 192 -8.15 2.33 12.86
CA GLY A 192 -8.52 1.68 14.12
C GLY A 192 -8.82 0.19 14.01
N ILE A 193 -8.75 -0.37 12.81
CA ILE A 193 -8.94 -1.81 12.53
C ILE A 193 -8.05 -2.22 11.39
N ILE A 194 -7.54 -3.43 11.43
CA ILE A 194 -6.93 -4.09 10.28
C ILE A 194 -7.29 -5.56 10.26
N ASN A 195 -7.87 -6.01 9.18
CA ASN A 195 -8.24 -7.40 8.99
C ASN A 195 -7.65 -7.97 7.69
N PRO A 196 -7.62 -9.28 7.51
CA PRO A 196 -7.05 -9.89 6.31
C PRO A 196 -7.77 -9.51 5.00
N SER A 197 -9.00 -8.99 5.05
CA SER A 197 -9.75 -8.52 3.87
C SER A 197 -9.05 -7.36 3.15
N GLU A 198 -8.15 -6.61 3.83
CA GLU A 198 -7.32 -5.59 3.20
C GLU A 198 -6.42 -6.16 2.08
N MET A 199 -6.11 -7.46 2.16
CA MET A 199 -5.32 -8.17 1.16
C MET A 199 -6.15 -8.68 -0.04
N GLN A 200 -7.44 -8.39 -0.11
CA GLN A 200 -8.28 -8.81 -1.24
C GLN A 200 -7.79 -8.22 -2.57
N PRO A 201 -7.83 -9.01 -3.66
CA PRO A 201 -7.46 -8.53 -4.99
C PRO A 201 -8.22 -7.27 -5.43
N ALA A 202 -9.47 -7.12 -5.00
CA ALA A 202 -10.30 -5.96 -5.27
C ALA A 202 -9.66 -4.64 -4.81
N ASN A 203 -9.06 -4.63 -3.61
CA ASN A 203 -8.36 -3.45 -3.08
C ASN A 203 -7.12 -3.09 -3.92
N SER A 204 -6.37 -4.09 -4.37
CA SER A 204 -5.22 -3.87 -5.26
C SER A 204 -5.65 -3.32 -6.63
N ILE A 205 -6.76 -3.80 -7.17
CA ILE A 205 -7.34 -3.31 -8.43
C ILE A 205 -7.82 -1.87 -8.25
N GLU A 206 -8.47 -1.54 -7.13
CA GLU A 206 -8.92 -0.19 -6.81
C GLU A 206 -7.73 0.80 -6.81
N MET A 207 -6.60 0.43 -6.19
CA MET A 207 -5.38 1.26 -6.22
C MET A 207 -4.83 1.44 -7.64
N ALA A 208 -4.89 0.40 -8.49
CA ALA A 208 -4.50 0.52 -9.89
C ALA A 208 -5.41 1.47 -10.67
N ILE A 209 -6.71 1.51 -10.34
CA ILE A 209 -7.68 2.45 -10.92
C ILE A 209 -7.34 3.90 -10.51
N TRP A 210 -6.96 4.15 -9.25
CA TRP A 210 -6.54 5.47 -8.80
C TRP A 210 -5.42 6.04 -9.68
N VAL A 211 -4.40 5.21 -9.93
CA VAL A 211 -3.25 5.59 -10.77
C VAL A 211 -3.67 5.76 -12.24
N ALA A 212 -4.57 4.89 -12.74
CA ALA A 212 -5.05 4.97 -14.11
C ALA A 212 -5.85 6.24 -14.37
N VAL A 213 -6.76 6.60 -13.45
CA VAL A 213 -7.59 7.80 -13.53
C VAL A 213 -6.75 9.07 -13.43
N GLY A 214 -5.83 9.11 -12.46
CA GLY A 214 -4.98 10.27 -12.24
C GLY A 214 -4.00 10.53 -13.39
N GLY A 215 -3.40 9.50 -13.92
CA GLY A 215 -2.46 9.57 -15.05
C GLY A 215 -1.30 8.59 -14.92
N ARG A 216 -1.34 7.55 -15.72
CA ARG A 216 -0.29 6.51 -15.77
C ARG A 216 1.07 7.13 -16.08
N GLY A 217 2.08 6.78 -15.28
CA GLY A 217 3.46 7.23 -15.47
C GLY A 217 3.75 8.62 -14.90
N THR A 218 2.83 9.24 -14.15
CA THR A 218 3.07 10.52 -13.48
C THR A 218 2.87 10.38 -11.96
N LEU A 219 3.81 10.93 -11.17
CA LEU A 219 3.73 10.89 -9.70
C LEU A 219 2.58 11.74 -9.16
N VAL A 220 2.38 12.93 -9.73
CA VAL A 220 1.28 13.83 -9.34
C VAL A 220 -0.06 13.21 -9.70
N GLY A 221 -0.14 12.50 -10.84
CA GLY A 221 -1.34 11.80 -11.25
C GLY A 221 -1.80 10.77 -10.24
N ALA A 222 -0.88 9.96 -9.72
CA ALA A 222 -1.21 8.98 -8.71
C ALA A 222 -1.85 9.61 -7.46
N ILE A 223 -1.32 10.74 -6.99
CA ILE A 223 -1.84 11.48 -5.82
C ILE A 223 -3.23 12.06 -6.12
N LEU A 224 -3.38 12.74 -7.26
CA LEU A 224 -4.67 13.34 -7.65
C LEU A 224 -5.73 12.28 -7.89
N GLY A 225 -5.37 11.18 -8.55
CA GLY A 225 -6.28 10.06 -8.78
C GLY A 225 -6.75 9.41 -7.49
N ALA A 226 -5.83 9.14 -6.55
CA ALA A 226 -6.17 8.63 -5.23
C ALA A 226 -7.14 9.57 -4.49
N GLY A 227 -6.85 10.88 -4.45
CA GLY A 227 -7.73 11.86 -3.82
C GLY A 227 -9.12 11.91 -4.45
N LEU A 228 -9.20 12.02 -5.78
CA LEU A 228 -10.46 12.11 -6.50
C LEU A 228 -11.33 10.86 -6.33
N ILE A 229 -10.74 9.68 -6.47
CA ILE A 229 -11.49 8.41 -6.34
C ILE A 229 -11.96 8.20 -4.92
N ASN A 230 -11.16 8.51 -3.90
CA ASN A 230 -11.59 8.35 -2.51
C ASN A 230 -12.67 9.36 -2.11
N VAL A 231 -12.64 10.60 -2.62
CA VAL A 231 -13.74 11.55 -2.45
C VAL A 231 -15.01 11.04 -3.13
N ALA A 232 -14.90 10.56 -4.38
CA ALA A 232 -16.03 9.97 -5.08
C ALA A 232 -16.57 8.73 -4.33
N LYS A 233 -15.69 7.85 -3.85
CA LYS A 233 -16.06 6.67 -3.03
C LYS A 233 -16.86 7.07 -1.81
N SER A 234 -16.37 8.05 -1.04
CA SER A 234 -17.06 8.52 0.17
C SER A 234 -18.45 9.04 -0.14
N TRP A 235 -18.60 9.80 -1.24
CA TRP A 235 -19.90 10.31 -1.65
C TRP A 235 -20.85 9.19 -2.13
N PHE A 236 -20.36 8.30 -3.01
CA PHE A 236 -21.18 7.20 -3.56
C PHE A 236 -21.58 6.18 -2.50
N THR A 237 -20.71 5.87 -1.55
CA THR A 237 -21.00 4.92 -0.48
C THR A 237 -22.13 5.41 0.43
N VAL A 238 -22.32 6.71 0.55
CA VAL A 238 -23.46 7.31 1.27
C VAL A 238 -24.70 7.39 0.40
N ALA A 239 -24.57 7.83 -0.86
CA ALA A 239 -25.70 8.11 -1.74
C ALA A 239 -26.29 6.82 -2.37
N ALA A 240 -25.44 5.86 -2.75
CA ALA A 240 -25.82 4.64 -3.46
C ALA A 240 -24.82 3.49 -3.22
N PRO A 241 -24.78 2.89 -2.01
CA PRO A 241 -23.75 1.93 -1.60
C PRO A 241 -23.66 0.71 -2.52
N ASP A 242 -24.78 0.18 -2.99
CA ASP A 242 -24.84 -1.02 -3.81
C ASP A 242 -24.29 -0.83 -5.23
N TYR A 243 -24.21 0.42 -5.71
CA TYR A 243 -23.80 0.75 -7.09
C TYR A 243 -22.32 1.15 -7.18
N TRP A 244 -21.60 1.30 -6.07
CA TRP A 244 -20.21 1.78 -6.06
C TRP A 244 -19.29 0.91 -6.93
N LEU A 245 -19.37 -0.40 -6.80
CA LEU A 245 -18.51 -1.33 -7.55
C LEU A 245 -18.76 -1.26 -9.07
N TYR A 246 -20.03 -1.11 -9.47
CA TYR A 246 -20.38 -0.95 -10.88
C TYR A 246 -19.86 0.38 -11.43
N PHE A 247 -20.00 1.45 -10.67
CA PHE A 247 -19.44 2.75 -11.02
C PHE A 247 -17.92 2.69 -11.19
N LEU A 248 -17.22 2.04 -10.28
CA LEU A 248 -15.76 1.84 -10.34
C LEU A 248 -15.36 1.08 -11.62
N GLY A 249 -16.10 0.03 -11.97
CA GLY A 249 -15.87 -0.77 -13.17
C GLY A 249 -16.08 0.05 -14.47
N VAL A 250 -17.19 0.77 -14.56
CA VAL A 250 -17.49 1.65 -15.70
C VAL A 250 -16.44 2.75 -15.83
N LEU A 251 -16.05 3.36 -14.71
CA LEU A 251 -15.03 4.41 -14.68
C LEU A 251 -13.67 3.86 -15.15
N PHE A 252 -13.28 2.66 -14.72
CA PHE A 252 -12.04 2.03 -15.18
C PHE A 252 -12.03 1.76 -16.69
N ILE A 253 -13.12 1.20 -17.21
CA ILE A 253 -13.29 0.94 -18.64
C ILE A 253 -13.22 2.26 -19.41
N SER A 254 -13.97 3.27 -18.98
CA SER A 254 -14.01 4.57 -19.63
C SER A 254 -12.65 5.27 -19.66
N VAL A 255 -11.93 5.28 -18.53
CA VAL A 255 -10.59 5.88 -18.45
C VAL A 255 -9.60 5.12 -19.33
N THR A 256 -9.66 3.78 -19.33
CA THR A 256 -8.74 2.97 -20.12
C THR A 256 -8.95 3.16 -21.62
N LEU A 257 -10.20 3.31 -22.07
CA LEU A 257 -10.54 3.48 -23.49
C LEU A 257 -10.36 4.93 -23.98
N PHE A 258 -10.83 5.90 -23.21
CA PHE A 258 -10.91 7.30 -23.67
C PHE A 258 -9.76 8.18 -23.15
N LEU A 259 -9.15 7.82 -22.01
CA LEU A 259 -8.12 8.63 -21.34
C LEU A 259 -6.84 7.83 -21.05
N PRO A 260 -6.12 7.35 -22.08
CA PRO A 260 -4.92 6.50 -21.87
C PRO A 260 -3.82 7.20 -21.06
N LYS A 261 -3.79 8.53 -21.01
CA LYS A 261 -2.88 9.34 -20.20
C LYS A 261 -3.53 9.85 -18.88
N GLY A 262 -4.76 9.43 -18.58
CA GLY A 262 -5.52 9.89 -17.41
C GLY A 262 -5.84 11.38 -17.42
N LEU A 263 -6.26 11.90 -16.27
CA LEU A 263 -6.63 13.30 -16.10
C LEU A 263 -5.48 14.27 -16.43
N ILE A 264 -4.24 13.93 -16.06
CA ILE A 264 -3.08 14.77 -16.40
C ILE A 264 -2.91 14.94 -17.90
N GLY A 265 -3.19 13.90 -18.69
CA GLY A 265 -3.14 13.99 -20.14
C GLY A 265 -4.12 15.00 -20.75
N ILE A 266 -5.24 15.28 -20.07
CA ILE A 266 -6.19 16.33 -20.46
C ILE A 266 -5.57 17.70 -20.20
N PHE A 267 -5.01 17.90 -19.00
CA PHE A 267 -4.35 19.17 -18.64
C PHE A 267 -3.20 19.50 -19.58
N ASP A 268 -2.40 18.52 -19.98
CA ASP A 268 -1.29 18.70 -20.92
C ASP A 268 -1.79 19.12 -22.31
N ARG A 269 -2.91 18.57 -22.79
CA ARG A 269 -3.52 18.97 -24.07
C ARG A 269 -4.00 20.41 -24.04
N PHE A 270 -4.68 20.83 -22.98
CA PHE A 270 -5.15 22.23 -22.83
C PHE A 270 -3.96 23.20 -22.68
N SER A 271 -2.91 22.83 -21.95
CA SER A 271 -1.71 23.67 -21.79
C SER A 271 -0.94 23.83 -23.11
N SER A 272 -0.85 22.78 -23.92
CA SER A 272 -0.20 22.81 -25.24
C SER A 272 -0.98 23.67 -26.26
N GLN A 273 -2.31 23.59 -26.25
CA GLN A 273 -3.14 24.43 -27.14
C GLN A 273 -3.02 25.94 -26.82
N ASN A 274 -2.84 26.27 -25.53
CA ASN A 274 -2.67 27.68 -25.12
C ASN A 274 -1.29 28.25 -25.48
N LYS A 275 -0.25 27.41 -25.59
CA LYS A 275 1.07 27.83 -26.08
C LYS A 275 1.07 28.10 -27.57
N ASN A 276 0.34 27.32 -28.37
CA ASN A 276 0.27 27.51 -29.83
C ASN A 276 -0.64 28.68 -30.23
N LYS A 277 -1.49 29.20 -29.34
CA LYS A 277 -2.29 30.40 -29.58
C LYS A 277 -1.55 31.72 -29.26
N LYS A 278 -0.36 31.63 -28.68
CA LYS A 278 0.48 32.80 -28.31
C LYS A 278 1.71 32.98 -29.20
N LEU A 279 1.88 32.17 -30.24
CA LEU A 279 2.81 32.30 -31.35
C LEU A 279 2.05 32.68 -32.62
#